data_2d3984c420119d6564a7abe0005d85e7
#
_entry.id   2d3984c420119d6564a7abe0005d85e7
#
_cell.length_a   1.000
_cell.length_b   1.000
_cell.length_c   1.000
_cell.angle_alpha   90.00
_cell.angle_beta   90.00
_cell.angle_gamma   90.00
#
_symmetry.space_group_name_H-M   'P 1'
#
loop_
_entity.id
_entity.type
_entity.pdbx_description
1 polymer ?
#
loop_
_entity_poly.entity_id
_entity_poly.type
_entity_poly.pdbx_seq_one_letter_code
_entity_poly.pdbx_strand_id
1 'polypeptide(L)'
;MRTPLHFVLALGLAGALALPALAQQAEYTPSVTGCGDPSYENAVKNGINLGSNDNPPEFFQDANKEPAGIDWEINKAVLDLLGIKKINVVWMPWESVIPSLLSKRIDVIAADIHVNPERVKVISFTGPAWWYGPVVVAAKGNPLKIASYNDLKGKKVGAISGSAADLYLRRVGVETTPFKQEVDELQSLNQGRLEAVLEDDVVYLEFAKKNPNNNLEPLWSIPVPADIISGGGYGMARFGVRKEDCSLRAAYSAALGEIRASGQVSAILKKYGLGDRNLMMFTLHP
;
A
#
# COMPACT_ATOMS: atom_id res chain seq x y z
N MET A 1 -32.10 73.86 48.42
CA MET A 1 -30.92 73.02 48.20
C MET A 1 -31.43 71.65 47.88
N ARG A 2 -31.27 71.20 46.59
CA ARG A 2 -31.80 69.93 46.10
C ARG A 2 -30.60 69.02 45.83
N THR A 3 -30.52 67.88 46.50
CA THR A 3 -29.55 66.83 46.27
C THR A 3 -30.03 65.88 45.14
N PRO A 4 -29.21 65.53 44.23
CA PRO A 4 -29.58 64.58 43.16
C PRO A 4 -29.34 63.11 43.62
N LEU A 5 -30.29 62.29 43.30
CA LEU A 5 -30.32 60.85 43.51
C LEU A 5 -29.51 60.17 42.41
N HIS A 6 -28.51 59.37 42.77
CA HIS A 6 -27.73 58.58 41.82
C HIS A 6 -28.40 57.21 41.68
N PHE A 7 -28.86 56.91 40.45
CA PHE A 7 -29.28 55.58 40.04
C PHE A 7 -28.07 54.75 39.61
N VAL A 8 -27.77 53.68 40.32
CA VAL A 8 -26.77 52.73 39.91
C VAL A 8 -27.50 51.62 39.11
N LEU A 9 -27.19 51.55 37.82
CA LEU A 9 -27.63 50.47 36.93
C LEU A 9 -26.69 49.29 37.09
N ALA A 10 -27.14 48.16 37.65
CA ALA A 10 -26.41 46.90 37.66
C ALA A 10 -26.66 46.16 36.36
N LEU A 11 -25.64 46.09 35.48
CA LEU A 11 -25.64 45.22 34.32
C LEU A 11 -25.34 43.77 34.79
N GLY A 12 -26.36 42.92 34.75
CA GLY A 12 -26.16 41.48 34.89
C GLY A 12 -25.58 40.86 33.62
N LEU A 13 -24.32 40.42 33.66
CA LEU A 13 -23.75 39.58 32.63
C LEU A 13 -24.32 38.15 32.78
N ALA A 14 -25.27 37.78 31.91
CA ALA A 14 -25.69 36.38 31.74
C ALA A 14 -24.62 35.68 30.86
N GLY A 15 -23.68 34.99 31.54
CA GLY A 15 -22.74 34.10 30.85
C GLY A 15 -23.46 32.87 30.31
N ALA A 16 -23.68 32.82 28.99
CA ALA A 16 -24.12 31.62 28.32
C ALA A 16 -22.93 30.61 28.32
N LEU A 17 -23.02 29.60 29.16
CA LEU A 17 -22.15 28.43 29.09
C LEU A 17 -22.52 27.67 27.80
N ALA A 18 -21.75 27.91 26.73
CA ALA A 18 -21.78 27.10 25.54
C ALA A 18 -21.21 25.71 25.89
N LEU A 19 -22.10 24.74 26.11
CA LEU A 19 -21.70 23.32 26.13
C LEU A 19 -21.07 22.99 24.80
N PRO A 20 -19.89 22.31 24.78
CA PRO A 20 -19.34 21.82 23.55
C PRO A 20 -20.35 20.84 22.95
N ALA A 21 -20.86 21.13 21.76
CA ALA A 21 -21.63 20.19 20.99
C ALA A 21 -20.67 19.00 20.72
N LEU A 22 -20.87 17.88 21.42
CA LEU A 22 -20.32 16.60 21.04
C LEU A 22 -20.90 16.31 19.65
N ALA A 23 -20.11 16.62 18.62
CA ALA A 23 -20.41 16.19 17.27
C ALA A 23 -20.44 14.66 17.33
N GLN A 24 -21.65 14.11 17.36
CA GLN A 24 -21.89 12.70 17.22
C GLN A 24 -21.34 12.34 15.84
N GLN A 25 -20.16 11.73 15.79
CA GLN A 25 -19.63 11.22 14.53
C GLN A 25 -20.67 10.24 14.00
N ALA A 26 -21.29 10.60 12.87
CA ALA A 26 -22.20 9.69 12.19
C ALA A 26 -21.45 8.39 11.94
N GLU A 27 -22.03 7.28 12.39
CA GLU A 27 -21.45 5.96 12.19
C GLU A 27 -21.34 5.72 10.67
N TYR A 28 -20.12 5.47 10.20
CA TYR A 28 -19.87 5.25 8.78
C TYR A 28 -20.51 3.92 8.38
N THR A 29 -21.44 3.97 7.44
CA THR A 29 -22.08 2.79 6.87
C THR A 29 -21.71 2.67 5.40
N PRO A 30 -20.86 1.70 5.02
CA PRO A 30 -20.47 1.54 3.61
C PRO A 30 -21.66 1.08 2.76
N SER A 31 -21.72 1.56 1.51
CA SER A 31 -22.69 1.06 0.55
C SER A 31 -22.19 -0.28 -0.02
N VAL A 32 -22.92 -1.35 0.28
CA VAL A 32 -22.70 -2.70 -0.28
C VAL A 32 -23.85 -3.14 -1.18
N THR A 33 -24.61 -2.19 -1.71
CA THR A 33 -25.76 -2.43 -2.59
C THR A 33 -25.34 -3.26 -3.82
N GLY A 34 -26.14 -4.28 -4.14
CA GLY A 34 -25.88 -5.19 -5.25
C GLY A 34 -25.01 -6.41 -4.92
N CYS A 35 -24.50 -6.51 -3.68
CA CYS A 35 -23.85 -7.72 -3.20
C CYS A 35 -24.83 -8.55 -2.37
N GLY A 36 -24.89 -9.85 -2.65
CA GLY A 36 -25.79 -10.78 -1.95
C GLY A 36 -25.08 -11.70 -0.95
N ASP A 37 -23.80 -11.44 -0.66
CA ASP A 37 -22.97 -12.25 0.23
C ASP A 37 -22.77 -11.56 1.60
N PRO A 38 -22.54 -12.34 2.69
CA PRO A 38 -22.40 -11.80 4.04
C PRO A 38 -20.94 -11.54 4.44
N SER A 39 -19.98 -11.44 3.51
CA SER A 39 -18.55 -11.40 3.84
C SER A 39 -18.17 -10.18 4.69
N TYR A 40 -18.77 -9.02 4.41
CA TYR A 40 -18.56 -7.81 5.23
C TYR A 40 -19.14 -7.98 6.65
N GLU A 41 -20.39 -8.41 6.76
CA GLU A 41 -21.04 -8.64 8.07
C GLU A 41 -20.29 -9.67 8.91
N ASN A 42 -19.80 -10.73 8.26
CA ASN A 42 -18.97 -11.75 8.89
C ASN A 42 -17.66 -11.16 9.41
N ALA A 43 -17.00 -10.28 8.65
CA ALA A 43 -15.78 -9.61 9.07
C ALA A 43 -16.02 -8.69 10.28
N VAL A 44 -17.12 -7.94 10.30
CA VAL A 44 -17.51 -7.09 11.46
C VAL A 44 -17.74 -7.94 12.71
N LYS A 45 -18.47 -9.06 12.57
CA LYS A 45 -18.84 -9.93 13.69
C LYS A 45 -17.69 -10.78 14.21
N ASN A 46 -16.94 -11.40 13.33
CA ASN A 46 -15.97 -12.42 13.69
C ASN A 46 -14.51 -11.93 13.67
N GLY A 47 -14.25 -10.83 12.97
CA GLY A 47 -12.91 -10.32 12.68
C GLY A 47 -12.43 -10.72 11.28
N ILE A 48 -11.19 -10.36 10.96
CA ILE A 48 -10.61 -10.50 9.63
C ILE A 48 -9.17 -10.99 9.71
N ASN A 49 -8.78 -11.85 8.77
CA ASN A 49 -7.41 -12.31 8.59
C ASN A 49 -6.77 -11.56 7.41
N LEU A 50 -5.74 -10.77 7.69
CA LEU A 50 -4.94 -10.06 6.69
C LEU A 50 -3.71 -10.91 6.34
N GLY A 51 -3.45 -11.13 5.06
CA GLY A 51 -2.25 -11.81 4.59
C GLY A 51 -1.24 -10.84 4.03
N SER A 52 0.03 -10.99 4.41
CA SER A 52 1.13 -10.17 3.89
C SER A 52 2.45 -10.94 3.93
N ASN A 53 3.42 -10.48 3.14
CA ASN A 53 4.84 -10.77 3.34
C ASN A 53 5.46 -9.70 4.26
N ASP A 54 6.71 -9.94 4.68
CA ASP A 54 7.47 -8.99 5.51
C ASP A 54 8.32 -8.11 4.58
N ASN A 55 7.74 -6.99 4.13
CA ASN A 55 8.33 -6.09 3.13
C ASN A 55 8.30 -4.61 3.58
N PRO A 56 9.37 -4.09 4.22
CA PRO A 56 9.49 -2.67 4.52
C PRO A 56 9.75 -1.82 3.26
N PRO A 57 9.13 -0.62 3.12
CA PRO A 57 8.31 0.08 4.12
C PRO A 57 6.81 -0.20 4.02
N GLU A 58 6.40 -1.11 3.17
CA GLU A 58 5.00 -1.35 2.78
C GLU A 58 4.23 -2.03 3.90
N PHE A 59 4.52 -3.31 4.19
CA PHE A 59 3.92 -4.04 5.29
C PHE A 59 4.96 -4.97 5.92
N PHE A 60 5.33 -4.72 7.17
CA PHE A 60 6.43 -5.44 7.81
C PHE A 60 6.19 -5.64 9.31
N GLN A 61 7.04 -6.45 9.93
CA GLN A 61 7.11 -6.60 11.38
C GLN A 61 8.12 -5.60 11.94
N ASP A 62 7.69 -4.78 12.91
CA ASP A 62 8.61 -3.91 13.64
C ASP A 62 9.54 -4.68 14.59
N ALA A 63 10.36 -3.97 15.37
CA ALA A 63 11.27 -4.58 16.34
C ALA A 63 10.56 -5.38 17.45
N ASN A 64 9.29 -5.09 17.71
CA ASN A 64 8.45 -5.78 18.69
C ASN A 64 7.63 -6.92 18.07
N LYS A 65 7.82 -7.20 16.77
CA LYS A 65 7.05 -8.16 15.99
C LYS A 65 5.60 -7.76 15.75
N GLU A 66 5.30 -6.46 15.92
CA GLU A 66 3.98 -5.90 15.62
C GLU A 66 3.90 -5.48 14.16
N PRO A 67 2.70 -5.54 13.54
CA PRO A 67 2.51 -5.07 12.18
C PRO A 67 2.77 -3.56 12.06
N ALA A 68 3.51 -3.17 11.03
CA ALA A 68 3.86 -1.79 10.73
C ALA A 68 3.94 -1.58 9.21
N GLY A 69 4.07 -0.33 8.78
CA GLY A 69 4.23 0.01 7.36
C GLY A 69 3.04 0.76 6.78
N ILE A 70 3.23 1.20 5.54
CA ILE A 70 2.25 2.02 4.79
C ILE A 70 0.93 1.27 4.67
N ASP A 71 0.97 0.05 4.17
CA ASP A 71 -0.22 -0.75 3.93
C ASP A 71 -0.88 -1.19 5.23
N TRP A 72 -0.10 -1.49 6.28
CA TRP A 72 -0.68 -1.75 7.59
C TRP A 72 -1.50 -0.56 8.08
N GLU A 73 -0.94 0.66 8.03
CA GLU A 73 -1.62 1.86 8.51
C GLU A 73 -2.86 2.19 7.67
N ILE A 74 -2.80 1.98 6.35
CA ILE A 74 -3.95 2.15 5.46
C ILE A 74 -5.03 1.11 5.77
N ASN A 75 -4.68 -0.19 5.86
CA ASN A 75 -5.63 -1.25 6.20
C ASN A 75 -6.25 -1.00 7.56
N LYS A 76 -5.44 -0.62 8.57
CA LYS A 76 -5.92 -0.31 9.91
C LYS A 76 -6.96 0.82 9.90
N ALA A 77 -6.69 1.90 9.15
CA ALA A 77 -7.61 3.02 9.01
C ALA A 77 -8.92 2.61 8.31
N VAL A 78 -8.84 1.78 7.26
CA VAL A 78 -10.02 1.21 6.58
C VAL A 78 -10.83 0.36 7.56
N LEU A 79 -10.19 -0.56 8.28
CA LEU A 79 -10.88 -1.49 9.19
C LEU A 79 -11.50 -0.78 10.38
N ASP A 80 -10.85 0.26 10.91
CA ASP A 80 -11.41 1.09 11.97
C ASP A 80 -12.67 1.81 11.50
N LEU A 81 -12.67 2.38 10.30
CA LEU A 81 -13.82 3.03 9.70
C LEU A 81 -14.97 2.04 9.44
N LEU A 82 -14.65 0.81 9.05
CA LEU A 82 -15.63 -0.27 8.84
C LEU A 82 -16.13 -0.94 10.12
N GLY A 83 -15.62 -0.55 11.29
CA GLY A 83 -16.01 -1.15 12.56
C GLY A 83 -15.46 -2.56 12.80
N ILE A 84 -14.49 -3.04 12.00
CA ILE A 84 -13.88 -4.36 12.13
C ILE A 84 -12.78 -4.28 13.21
N LYS A 85 -13.05 -4.85 14.40
CA LYS A 85 -12.17 -4.67 15.58
C LYS A 85 -11.15 -5.79 15.78
N LYS A 86 -11.46 -7.01 15.34
CA LYS A 86 -10.57 -8.16 15.49
C LYS A 86 -9.78 -8.33 14.22
N ILE A 87 -8.48 -8.06 14.27
CA ILE A 87 -7.57 -8.16 13.13
C ILE A 87 -6.49 -9.18 13.48
N ASN A 88 -6.31 -10.16 12.62
CA ASN A 88 -5.22 -11.11 12.69
C ASN A 88 -4.34 -10.96 11.45
N VAL A 89 -3.02 -10.87 11.61
CA VAL A 89 -2.08 -10.80 10.49
C VAL A 89 -1.40 -12.15 10.31
N VAL A 90 -1.48 -12.69 9.11
CA VAL A 90 -0.88 -13.98 8.72
C VAL A 90 0.29 -13.71 7.78
N TRP A 91 1.49 -13.90 8.29
CA TRP A 91 2.73 -13.71 7.55
C TRP A 91 3.05 -14.91 6.67
N MET A 92 3.46 -14.66 5.44
CA MET A 92 3.80 -15.70 4.48
C MET A 92 4.67 -15.15 3.33
N PRO A 93 5.39 -16.00 2.58
CA PRO A 93 6.04 -15.58 1.34
C PRO A 93 5.03 -15.05 0.34
N TRP A 94 5.44 -14.07 -0.48
CA TRP A 94 4.56 -13.40 -1.46
C TRP A 94 3.82 -14.37 -2.38
N GLU A 95 4.51 -15.38 -2.92
CA GLU A 95 3.90 -16.39 -3.78
C GLU A 95 2.73 -17.16 -3.15
N SER A 96 2.62 -17.12 -1.82
CA SER A 96 1.59 -17.84 -1.06
C SER A 96 0.34 -17.02 -0.77
N VAL A 97 0.34 -15.70 -1.02
CA VAL A 97 -0.79 -14.82 -0.62
C VAL A 97 -2.08 -15.15 -1.39
N ILE A 98 -2.00 -15.34 -2.71
CA ILE A 98 -3.18 -15.71 -3.52
C ILE A 98 -3.69 -17.13 -3.17
N PRO A 99 -2.86 -18.17 -3.12
CA PRO A 99 -3.28 -19.48 -2.64
C PRO A 99 -3.93 -19.46 -1.25
N SER A 100 -3.38 -18.64 -0.32
CA SER A 100 -3.94 -18.51 1.03
C SER A 100 -5.30 -17.81 1.04
N LEU A 101 -5.50 -16.81 0.17
CA LEU A 101 -6.80 -16.16 -0.01
C LEU A 101 -7.84 -17.14 -0.54
N LEU A 102 -7.51 -17.90 -1.58
CA LEU A 102 -8.40 -18.85 -2.21
C LEU A 102 -8.77 -20.02 -1.29
N SER A 103 -7.84 -20.47 -0.43
CA SER A 103 -8.09 -21.49 0.59
C SER A 103 -8.77 -20.96 1.86
N LYS A 104 -9.14 -19.66 1.90
CA LYS A 104 -9.78 -18.99 3.04
C LYS A 104 -8.92 -18.94 4.32
N ARG A 105 -7.61 -19.11 4.20
CA ARG A 105 -6.67 -18.91 5.30
C ARG A 105 -6.56 -17.43 5.67
N ILE A 106 -6.72 -16.55 4.68
CA ILE A 106 -6.82 -15.10 4.83
C ILE A 106 -8.08 -14.59 4.13
N ASP A 107 -8.52 -13.38 4.49
CA ASP A 107 -9.71 -12.75 3.93
C ASP A 107 -9.34 -11.60 2.99
N VAL A 108 -8.21 -10.96 3.23
CA VAL A 108 -7.67 -9.88 2.41
C VAL A 108 -6.17 -10.10 2.21
N ILE A 109 -5.70 -9.95 0.98
CA ILE A 109 -4.28 -9.70 0.70
C ILE A 109 -4.06 -8.23 1.05
N ALA A 110 -3.44 -7.99 2.20
CA ALA A 110 -3.29 -6.66 2.80
C ALA A 110 -1.99 -5.95 2.40
N ALA A 111 -1.07 -6.66 1.78
CA ALA A 111 0.04 -6.06 1.04
C ALA A 111 -0.49 -5.54 -0.29
N ASP A 112 0.04 -4.44 -0.72
CA ASP A 112 -0.29 -3.81 -1.99
C ASP A 112 -0.03 -4.76 -3.16
N ILE A 113 -1.09 -5.10 -3.84
CA ILE A 113 -1.04 -6.04 -4.95
C ILE A 113 -1.45 -5.38 -6.26
N HIS A 114 -0.57 -5.39 -7.23
CA HIS A 114 -0.86 -4.88 -8.55
C HIS A 114 -1.87 -5.75 -9.31
N VAL A 115 -2.74 -5.08 -10.06
CA VAL A 115 -3.71 -5.72 -10.94
C VAL A 115 -3.03 -6.17 -12.22
N ASN A 116 -3.10 -7.44 -12.53
CA ASN A 116 -2.66 -7.97 -13.80
C ASN A 116 -3.68 -9.00 -14.35
N PRO A 117 -3.61 -9.35 -15.65
CA PRO A 117 -4.58 -10.26 -16.29
C PRO A 117 -4.68 -11.63 -15.61
N GLU A 118 -3.60 -12.18 -15.09
CA GLU A 118 -3.59 -13.50 -14.44
C GLU A 118 -4.29 -13.46 -13.09
N ARG A 119 -4.00 -12.44 -12.29
CA ARG A 119 -4.61 -12.24 -10.96
C ARG A 119 -6.11 -11.97 -11.07
N VAL A 120 -6.55 -11.16 -12.03
CA VAL A 120 -7.97 -10.85 -12.27
C VAL A 120 -8.80 -12.12 -12.60
N LYS A 121 -8.18 -13.15 -13.16
CA LYS A 121 -8.88 -14.44 -13.42
C LYS A 121 -9.30 -15.14 -12.14
N VAL A 122 -8.59 -14.94 -11.03
CA VAL A 122 -8.76 -15.74 -9.81
C VAL A 122 -9.19 -14.95 -8.58
N ILE A 123 -8.85 -13.65 -8.48
CA ILE A 123 -9.23 -12.78 -7.36
C ILE A 123 -9.88 -11.48 -7.83
N SER A 124 -10.47 -10.75 -6.90
CA SER A 124 -10.97 -9.39 -7.06
C SER A 124 -10.10 -8.40 -6.29
N PHE A 125 -10.23 -7.12 -6.63
CA PHE A 125 -9.41 -6.06 -6.05
C PHE A 125 -10.29 -4.95 -5.48
N THR A 126 -9.81 -4.29 -4.43
CA THR A 126 -10.42 -3.07 -3.89
C THR A 126 -10.22 -1.87 -4.82
N GLY A 127 -10.76 -0.72 -4.46
CA GLY A 127 -10.34 0.57 -5.00
C GLY A 127 -8.83 0.79 -4.83
N PRO A 128 -8.27 1.78 -5.55
CA PRO A 128 -6.83 2.07 -5.48
C PRO A 128 -6.44 2.60 -4.09
N ALA A 129 -5.34 2.10 -3.54
CA ALA A 129 -4.78 2.57 -2.28
C ALA A 129 -3.82 3.74 -2.51
N TRP A 130 -2.68 3.48 -3.08
CA TRP A 130 -1.62 4.45 -3.37
C TRP A 130 -0.84 4.00 -4.60
N TRP A 131 0.26 4.68 -4.95
CA TRP A 131 1.06 4.32 -6.12
C TRP A 131 2.55 4.35 -5.82
N TYR A 132 3.25 3.38 -6.35
CA TYR A 132 4.69 3.28 -6.47
C TYR A 132 5.04 2.67 -7.83
N GLY A 133 6.28 2.79 -8.25
CA GLY A 133 6.70 2.41 -9.59
C GLY A 133 7.85 1.44 -9.64
N PRO A 134 8.01 0.74 -10.77
CA PRO A 134 9.15 -0.13 -10.98
C PRO A 134 10.42 0.68 -11.23
N VAL A 135 11.53 0.23 -10.68
CA VAL A 135 12.85 0.78 -10.94
C VAL A 135 13.87 -0.33 -11.18
N VAL A 136 14.68 -0.15 -12.22
CA VAL A 136 15.86 -1.00 -12.39
C VAL A 136 16.95 -0.52 -11.45
N VAL A 137 17.47 -1.41 -10.62
CA VAL A 137 18.58 -1.12 -9.70
C VAL A 137 19.80 -1.91 -10.16
N ALA A 138 20.97 -1.26 -10.19
CA ALA A 138 22.25 -1.85 -10.57
C ALA A 138 23.37 -1.36 -9.65
N ALA A 139 24.59 -1.84 -9.87
CA ALA A 139 25.77 -1.32 -9.19
C ALA A 139 26.01 0.16 -9.57
N LYS A 140 26.51 0.96 -8.61
CA LYS A 140 26.84 2.38 -8.83
C LYS A 140 27.72 2.61 -10.05
N GLY A 141 27.39 3.65 -10.84
CA GLY A 141 28.05 3.98 -12.09
C GLY A 141 27.59 3.13 -13.25
N ASN A 142 26.60 2.29 -13.07
CA ASN A 142 26.01 1.43 -14.11
C ASN A 142 27.07 0.81 -15.05
N PRO A 143 27.98 -0.01 -14.52
CA PRO A 143 29.13 -0.52 -15.29
C PRO A 143 28.69 -1.38 -16.49
N LEU A 144 27.49 -1.94 -16.45
CA LEU A 144 26.91 -2.76 -17.51
C LEU A 144 26.18 -1.93 -18.57
N LYS A 145 26.13 -0.59 -18.40
CA LYS A 145 25.50 0.36 -19.34
C LYS A 145 24.05 -0.01 -19.66
N ILE A 146 23.29 -0.44 -18.66
CA ILE A 146 21.87 -0.74 -18.79
C ILE A 146 21.14 0.57 -19.09
N ALA A 147 20.49 0.68 -20.24
CA ALA A 147 19.78 1.88 -20.70
C ALA A 147 18.31 1.60 -21.04
N SER A 148 17.90 0.33 -21.00
CA SER A 148 16.53 -0.11 -21.23
C SER A 148 16.23 -1.43 -20.53
N TYR A 149 14.96 -1.79 -20.42
CA TYR A 149 14.55 -3.09 -19.90
C TYR A 149 15.01 -4.26 -20.79
N ASN A 150 15.23 -4.02 -22.10
CA ASN A 150 15.77 -5.04 -23.00
C ASN A 150 17.23 -5.41 -22.69
N ASP A 151 18.00 -4.49 -22.10
CA ASP A 151 19.39 -4.74 -21.72
C ASP A 151 19.52 -5.70 -20.53
N LEU A 152 18.40 -6.03 -19.87
CA LEU A 152 18.35 -7.03 -18.82
C LEU A 152 18.44 -8.47 -19.36
N LYS A 153 18.17 -8.69 -20.67
CA LYS A 153 18.26 -10.02 -21.28
C LYS A 153 19.69 -10.55 -21.22
N GLY A 154 19.82 -11.79 -20.80
CA GLY A 154 21.11 -12.47 -20.65
C GLY A 154 21.93 -12.03 -19.43
N LYS A 155 21.39 -11.15 -18.57
CA LYS A 155 22.02 -10.78 -17.31
C LYS A 155 21.44 -11.59 -16.14
N LYS A 156 22.20 -11.66 -15.03
CA LYS A 156 21.74 -12.24 -13.77
C LYS A 156 20.81 -11.26 -13.06
N VAL A 157 19.53 -11.33 -13.38
CA VAL A 157 18.52 -10.44 -12.83
C VAL A 157 17.77 -11.11 -11.67
N GLY A 158 17.70 -10.45 -10.52
CA GLY A 158 16.88 -10.88 -9.41
C GLY A 158 15.43 -10.40 -9.54
N ALA A 159 14.49 -11.14 -8.96
CA ALA A 159 13.12 -10.72 -8.75
C ALA A 159 12.46 -11.52 -7.62
N ILE A 160 11.50 -10.92 -6.93
CA ILE A 160 10.68 -11.64 -5.95
C ILE A 160 9.73 -12.59 -6.67
N SER A 161 9.75 -13.85 -6.30
CA SER A 161 8.98 -14.91 -6.95
C SER A 161 7.48 -14.57 -7.02
N GLY A 162 6.92 -14.50 -8.22
CA GLY A 162 5.50 -14.19 -8.46
C GLY A 162 5.13 -12.71 -8.29
N SER A 163 6.11 -11.82 -8.06
CA SER A 163 5.88 -10.37 -8.06
C SER A 163 5.48 -9.85 -9.44
N ALA A 164 5.06 -8.59 -9.51
CA ALA A 164 4.79 -7.93 -10.79
C ALA A 164 6.07 -7.83 -11.64
N ALA A 165 7.21 -7.59 -11.01
CA ALA A 165 8.52 -7.56 -11.66
C ALA A 165 8.88 -8.91 -12.29
N ASP A 166 8.80 -10.00 -11.52
CA ASP A 166 9.10 -11.35 -12.00
C ASP A 166 8.21 -11.75 -13.18
N LEU A 167 6.89 -11.53 -13.05
CA LEU A 167 5.94 -11.85 -14.11
C LEU A 167 6.19 -11.04 -15.38
N TYR A 168 6.51 -9.75 -15.23
CA TYR A 168 6.85 -8.90 -16.36
C TYR A 168 8.15 -9.35 -17.04
N LEU A 169 9.23 -9.51 -16.27
CA LEU A 169 10.54 -9.89 -16.79
C LEU A 169 10.49 -11.20 -17.58
N ARG A 170 9.83 -12.22 -17.04
CA ARG A 170 9.62 -13.50 -17.75
C ARG A 170 8.83 -13.34 -19.03
N ARG A 171 7.78 -12.50 -19.02
CA ARG A 171 6.96 -12.23 -20.21
C ARG A 171 7.78 -11.61 -21.34
N VAL A 172 8.73 -10.74 -21.01
CA VAL A 172 9.61 -10.09 -22.02
C VAL A 172 10.88 -10.86 -22.31
N GLY A 173 11.02 -12.10 -21.79
CA GLY A 173 12.12 -13.01 -22.08
C GLY A 173 13.39 -12.72 -21.29
N VAL A 174 13.27 -12.15 -20.09
CA VAL A 174 14.37 -12.04 -19.12
C VAL A 174 14.23 -13.19 -18.12
N GLU A 175 15.27 -14.02 -18.00
CA GLU A 175 15.35 -15.05 -16.95
C GLU A 175 15.65 -14.42 -15.61
N THR A 176 14.89 -14.80 -14.56
CA THR A 176 15.05 -14.26 -13.23
C THR A 176 15.64 -15.26 -12.26
N THR A 177 16.47 -14.78 -11.34
CA THR A 177 16.86 -15.52 -10.12
C THR A 177 15.80 -15.21 -9.05
N PRO A 178 15.00 -16.21 -8.61
CA PRO A 178 13.90 -15.97 -7.70
C PRO A 178 14.37 -15.75 -6.26
N PHE A 179 13.78 -14.75 -5.59
CA PHE A 179 13.95 -14.47 -4.17
C PHE A 179 12.59 -14.53 -3.45
N LYS A 180 12.64 -14.68 -2.11
CA LYS A 180 11.46 -14.67 -1.24
C LYS A 180 11.35 -13.38 -0.42
N GLN A 181 12.47 -12.68 -0.26
CA GLN A 181 12.60 -11.46 0.52
C GLN A 181 13.40 -10.42 -0.27
N GLU A 182 12.89 -9.22 -0.31
CA GLU A 182 13.46 -8.09 -1.03
C GLU A 182 14.83 -7.68 -0.48
N VAL A 183 15.01 -7.79 0.84
CA VAL A 183 16.31 -7.52 1.48
C VAL A 183 17.39 -8.49 1.01
N ASP A 184 17.08 -9.77 0.82
CA ASP A 184 18.04 -10.78 0.36
C ASP A 184 18.40 -10.56 -1.11
N GLU A 185 17.44 -10.15 -1.92
CA GLU A 185 17.60 -9.79 -3.32
C GLU A 185 18.55 -8.60 -3.47
N LEU A 186 18.25 -7.47 -2.80
CA LEU A 186 19.06 -6.26 -2.83
C LEU A 186 20.45 -6.47 -2.22
N GLN A 187 20.57 -7.27 -1.16
CA GLN A 187 21.87 -7.68 -0.62
C GLN A 187 22.67 -8.51 -1.62
N SER A 188 22.02 -9.42 -2.36
CA SER A 188 22.68 -10.23 -3.39
C SER A 188 23.19 -9.37 -4.55
N LEU A 189 22.44 -8.35 -4.95
CA LEU A 189 22.90 -7.35 -5.91
C LEU A 189 24.07 -6.54 -5.35
N ASN A 190 23.97 -6.05 -4.12
CA ASN A 190 25.02 -5.26 -3.48
C ASN A 190 26.35 -6.02 -3.31
N GLN A 191 26.29 -7.35 -3.22
CA GLN A 191 27.44 -8.23 -3.13
C GLN A 191 27.95 -8.71 -4.50
N GLY A 192 27.35 -8.23 -5.61
CA GLY A 192 27.74 -8.58 -6.97
C GLY A 192 27.37 -10.02 -7.41
N ARG A 193 26.46 -10.67 -6.68
CA ARG A 193 25.92 -11.99 -7.09
C ARG A 193 24.86 -11.87 -8.18
N LEU A 194 24.20 -10.72 -8.26
CA LEU A 194 23.31 -10.30 -9.33
C LEU A 194 23.93 -9.13 -10.09
N GLU A 195 23.45 -8.90 -11.30
CA GLU A 195 23.87 -7.80 -12.17
C GLU A 195 22.85 -6.66 -12.18
N ALA A 196 21.57 -6.97 -11.96
CA ALA A 196 20.48 -6.01 -11.79
C ALA A 196 19.32 -6.65 -11.02
N VAL A 197 18.41 -5.80 -10.56
CA VAL A 197 17.06 -6.19 -10.11
C VAL A 197 16.04 -5.23 -10.71
N LEU A 198 14.82 -5.70 -10.88
CA LEU A 198 13.65 -4.86 -11.12
C LEU A 198 12.83 -4.87 -9.85
N GLU A 199 12.82 -3.74 -9.16
CA GLU A 199 12.25 -3.63 -7.83
C GLU A 199 11.25 -2.46 -7.74
N ASP A 200 10.47 -2.43 -6.70
CA ASP A 200 9.62 -1.29 -6.37
C ASP A 200 10.46 -0.15 -5.82
N ASP A 201 10.23 1.06 -6.32
CA ASP A 201 11.07 2.23 -6.02
C ASP A 201 11.15 2.55 -4.51
N VAL A 202 10.04 2.35 -3.81
CA VAL A 202 9.95 2.61 -2.36
C VAL A 202 10.75 1.58 -1.54
N VAL A 203 10.80 0.33 -1.99
CA VAL A 203 11.58 -0.74 -1.36
C VAL A 203 13.08 -0.47 -1.50
N TYR A 204 13.52 -0.11 -2.70
CA TYR A 204 14.90 0.29 -2.90
C TYR A 204 15.28 1.52 -2.06
N LEU A 205 14.43 2.55 -2.01
CA LEU A 205 14.70 3.76 -1.22
C LEU A 205 14.82 3.46 0.28
N GLU A 206 13.97 2.58 0.81
CA GLU A 206 14.08 2.14 2.22
C GLU A 206 15.34 1.31 2.47
N PHE A 207 15.70 0.41 1.54
CA PHE A 207 16.96 -0.33 1.61
C PHE A 207 18.17 0.61 1.62
N ALA A 208 18.21 1.60 0.72
CA ALA A 208 19.30 2.56 0.61
C ALA A 208 19.43 3.42 1.88
N LYS A 209 18.31 3.83 2.46
CA LYS A 209 18.26 4.57 3.73
C LYS A 209 18.84 3.78 4.90
N LYS A 210 18.52 2.48 4.99
CA LYS A 210 19.05 1.58 6.02
C LYS A 210 20.51 1.17 5.78
N ASN A 211 20.97 1.24 4.53
CA ASN A 211 22.31 0.84 4.10
C ASN A 211 23.01 2.01 3.37
N PRO A 212 23.38 3.11 4.04
CA PRO A 212 23.89 4.32 3.39
C PRO A 212 25.21 4.08 2.62
N ASN A 213 25.95 3.05 2.95
CA ASN A 213 27.20 2.68 2.28
C ASN A 213 27.03 1.58 1.22
N ASN A 214 25.79 1.30 0.78
CA ASN A 214 25.56 0.33 -0.29
C ASN A 214 26.19 0.81 -1.61
N ASN A 215 26.54 -0.12 -2.49
CA ASN A 215 27.11 0.16 -3.80
C ASN A 215 26.07 0.02 -4.94
N LEU A 216 24.83 0.43 -4.68
CA LEU A 216 23.72 0.35 -5.62
C LEU A 216 23.24 1.73 -6.03
N GLU A 217 22.65 1.81 -7.22
CA GLU A 217 21.92 2.98 -7.70
C GLU A 217 20.67 2.59 -8.48
N PRO A 218 19.58 3.37 -8.34
CA PRO A 218 18.40 3.21 -9.16
C PRO A 218 18.63 3.94 -10.50
N LEU A 219 18.29 3.28 -11.58
CA LEU A 219 18.50 3.82 -12.93
C LEU A 219 17.25 4.63 -13.37
N TRP A 220 17.00 5.75 -12.71
CA TRP A 220 15.82 6.62 -12.96
C TRP A 220 15.70 7.14 -14.39
N SER A 221 16.81 7.19 -15.12
CA SER A 221 16.82 7.64 -16.52
C SER A 221 16.24 6.62 -17.50
N ILE A 222 16.02 5.38 -17.07
CA ILE A 222 15.43 4.34 -17.92
C ILE A 222 13.92 4.57 -17.97
N PRO A 223 13.34 4.83 -19.16
CA PRO A 223 11.89 5.00 -19.29
C PRO A 223 11.16 3.71 -18.89
N VAL A 224 10.14 3.85 -18.07
CA VAL A 224 9.26 2.73 -17.72
C VAL A 224 8.45 2.33 -18.95
N PRO A 225 8.52 1.09 -19.43
CA PRO A 225 7.77 0.66 -20.59
C PRO A 225 6.26 0.79 -20.36
N ALA A 226 5.54 1.34 -21.35
CA ALA A 226 4.09 1.53 -21.23
C ALA A 226 3.33 0.22 -20.95
N ASP A 227 3.81 -0.89 -21.48
CA ASP A 227 3.19 -2.20 -21.31
C ASP A 227 3.40 -2.82 -19.92
N ILE A 228 4.41 -2.36 -19.15
CA ILE A 228 4.55 -2.79 -17.74
C ILE A 228 3.43 -2.18 -16.90
N ILE A 229 2.99 -0.96 -17.22
CA ILE A 229 1.88 -0.30 -16.54
C ILE A 229 0.54 -0.87 -17.02
N SER A 230 0.29 -0.87 -18.34
CA SER A 230 -1.03 -1.21 -18.90
C SER A 230 -1.34 -2.69 -18.96
N GLY A 231 -0.35 -3.54 -19.09
CA GLY A 231 -0.52 -4.99 -19.23
C GLY A 231 0.42 -5.82 -18.36
N GLY A 232 1.40 -5.18 -17.74
CA GLY A 232 2.44 -5.85 -16.97
C GLY A 232 2.19 -5.96 -15.50
N GLY A 233 1.24 -5.22 -14.98
CA GLY A 233 0.84 -5.34 -13.59
C GLY A 233 1.34 -4.26 -12.64
N TYR A 234 2.01 -3.20 -13.13
CA TYR A 234 2.34 -2.03 -12.32
C TYR A 234 1.29 -0.93 -12.52
N GLY A 235 0.23 -0.98 -11.77
CA GLY A 235 -0.77 0.08 -11.68
C GLY A 235 -0.84 0.64 -10.27
N MET A 236 -1.97 1.26 -9.93
CA MET A 236 -2.25 1.61 -8.53
C MET A 236 -2.25 0.35 -7.68
N ALA A 237 -1.54 0.38 -6.57
CA ALA A 237 -1.60 -0.64 -5.54
C ALA A 237 -3.02 -0.80 -5.01
N ARG A 238 -3.44 -2.03 -4.75
CA ARG A 238 -4.77 -2.38 -4.26
C ARG A 238 -4.65 -3.50 -3.25
N PHE A 239 -5.74 -3.81 -2.57
CA PHE A 239 -5.84 -5.00 -1.74
C PHE A 239 -6.65 -6.06 -2.44
N GLY A 240 -6.28 -7.34 -2.24
CA GLY A 240 -6.92 -8.47 -2.92
C GLY A 240 -7.97 -9.14 -2.05
N VAL A 241 -9.10 -9.52 -2.64
CA VAL A 241 -10.16 -10.29 -1.97
C VAL A 241 -10.66 -11.41 -2.89
N ARG A 242 -11.35 -12.41 -2.34
CA ARG A 242 -11.99 -13.45 -3.16
C ARG A 242 -13.08 -12.84 -4.05
N LYS A 243 -13.33 -13.45 -5.18
CA LYS A 243 -14.38 -12.98 -6.11
C LYS A 243 -15.79 -13.04 -5.51
N GLU A 244 -16.05 -14.04 -4.68
CA GLU A 244 -17.32 -14.22 -3.97
C GLU A 244 -17.53 -13.22 -2.83
N ASP A 245 -16.49 -12.57 -2.31
CA ASP A 245 -16.58 -11.63 -1.19
C ASP A 245 -16.91 -10.20 -1.70
N CYS A 246 -18.04 -10.08 -2.41
CA CYS A 246 -18.47 -8.83 -3.02
C CYS A 246 -18.71 -7.72 -1.99
N SER A 247 -19.43 -8.04 -0.90
CA SER A 247 -19.80 -7.04 0.12
C SER A 247 -18.56 -6.55 0.88
N LEU A 248 -17.61 -7.42 1.22
CA LEU A 248 -16.34 -7.04 1.83
C LEU A 248 -15.53 -6.13 0.89
N ARG A 249 -15.43 -6.50 -0.39
CA ARG A 249 -14.74 -5.69 -1.41
C ARG A 249 -15.36 -4.31 -1.57
N ALA A 250 -16.69 -4.23 -1.63
CA ALA A 250 -17.42 -2.96 -1.79
C ALA A 250 -17.22 -2.06 -0.56
N ALA A 251 -17.39 -2.61 0.65
CA ALA A 251 -17.18 -1.89 1.90
C ALA A 251 -15.73 -1.38 2.01
N TYR A 252 -14.77 -2.25 1.73
CA TYR A 252 -13.35 -1.88 1.76
C TYR A 252 -13.00 -0.77 0.77
N SER A 253 -13.54 -0.87 -0.46
CA SER A 253 -13.30 0.14 -1.51
C SER A 253 -13.91 1.49 -1.15
N ALA A 254 -15.11 1.50 -0.57
CA ALA A 254 -15.78 2.72 -0.12
C ALA A 254 -15.00 3.38 1.03
N ALA A 255 -14.63 2.61 2.06
CA ALA A 255 -13.83 3.12 3.18
C ALA A 255 -12.46 3.65 2.72
N LEU A 256 -11.80 2.94 1.80
CA LEU A 256 -10.54 3.39 1.21
C LEU A 256 -10.70 4.71 0.45
N GLY A 257 -11.82 4.90 -0.27
CA GLY A 257 -12.18 6.17 -0.90
C GLY A 257 -12.29 7.32 0.11
N GLU A 258 -12.96 7.08 1.24
CA GLU A 258 -13.12 8.07 2.32
C GLU A 258 -11.79 8.46 2.96
N ILE A 259 -10.94 7.49 3.33
CA ILE A 259 -9.64 7.81 3.95
C ILE A 259 -8.67 8.47 2.97
N ARG A 260 -8.83 8.25 1.66
CA ARG A 260 -8.10 8.99 0.62
C ARG A 260 -8.63 10.43 0.51
N ALA A 261 -9.94 10.61 0.43
CA ALA A 261 -10.58 11.92 0.30
C ALA A 261 -10.36 12.82 1.53
N SER A 262 -10.32 12.24 2.73
CA SER A 262 -10.02 12.97 3.97
C SER A 262 -8.55 13.38 4.11
N GLY A 263 -7.65 12.91 3.23
CA GLY A 263 -6.22 13.16 3.31
C GLY A 263 -5.46 12.23 4.27
N GLN A 264 -6.12 11.25 4.87
CA GLN A 264 -5.46 10.33 5.81
C GLN A 264 -4.40 9.47 5.12
N VAL A 265 -4.64 9.00 3.88
CA VAL A 265 -3.63 8.28 3.10
C VAL A 265 -2.43 9.18 2.81
N SER A 266 -2.64 10.47 2.45
CA SER A 266 -1.55 11.43 2.25
C SER A 266 -0.71 11.62 3.53
N ALA A 267 -1.36 11.69 4.68
CA ALA A 267 -0.65 11.81 5.97
C ALA A 267 0.19 10.56 6.28
N ILE A 268 -0.34 9.37 6.01
CA ILE A 268 0.41 8.11 6.16
C ILE A 268 1.62 8.11 5.23
N LEU A 269 1.45 8.39 3.94
CA LEU A 269 2.54 8.42 2.96
C LEU A 269 3.66 9.39 3.38
N LYS A 270 3.31 10.60 3.84
CA LYS A 270 4.27 11.61 4.32
C LYS A 270 5.10 11.12 5.52
N LYS A 271 4.52 10.33 6.42
CA LYS A 271 5.24 9.71 7.55
C LYS A 271 6.39 8.81 7.08
N TYR A 272 6.23 8.17 5.92
CA TYR A 272 7.26 7.34 5.30
C TYR A 272 8.14 8.08 4.28
N GLY A 273 8.06 9.43 4.23
CA GLY A 273 8.86 10.25 3.34
C GLY A 273 8.36 10.30 1.88
N LEU A 274 7.16 9.81 1.65
CA LEU A 274 6.50 9.84 0.34
C LEU A 274 5.65 11.11 0.19
N GLY A 275 5.16 11.39 -1.01
CA GLY A 275 4.44 12.62 -1.32
C GLY A 275 3.17 12.41 -2.14
N ASP A 276 2.57 13.50 -2.57
CA ASP A 276 1.30 13.50 -3.31
C ASP A 276 1.40 12.77 -4.65
N ARG A 277 2.61 12.64 -5.23
CA ARG A 277 2.85 11.78 -6.41
C ARG A 277 2.44 10.32 -6.18
N ASN A 278 2.50 9.86 -4.93
CA ASN A 278 2.14 8.50 -4.55
C ASN A 278 0.63 8.32 -4.31
N LEU A 279 -0.17 9.39 -4.40
CA LEU A 279 -1.64 9.31 -4.38
C LEU A 279 -2.25 9.05 -5.75
N MET A 280 -1.52 9.36 -6.82
CA MET A 280 -1.98 9.21 -8.20
C MET A 280 -0.88 8.57 -9.04
N MET A 281 -1.28 7.73 -9.97
CA MET A 281 -0.34 7.18 -10.95
C MET A 281 0.03 8.28 -11.96
N PHE A 282 1.26 8.77 -11.89
CA PHE A 282 1.83 9.64 -12.92
C PHE A 282 2.69 8.80 -13.85
N THR A 283 2.19 8.58 -15.07
CA THR A 283 2.96 7.93 -16.13
C THR A 283 3.77 8.91 -16.97
N LEU A 284 3.66 10.19 -16.65
CA LEU A 284 4.32 11.26 -17.38
C LEU A 284 5.69 11.54 -16.77
N HIS A 285 6.72 10.97 -17.39
CA HIS A 285 8.04 11.61 -17.37
C HIS A 285 8.00 12.75 -18.39
N PRO A 286 8.48 13.94 -18.02
CA PRO A 286 8.65 15.03 -18.98
C PRO A 286 9.65 14.64 -20.07
#